data_ddeae46e7a1a0a2bc9299340fbc81aed
#
_entry.id   ddeae46e7a1a0a2bc9299340fbc81aed
#
_cell.length_a   1.000
_cell.length_b   1.000
_cell.length_c   1.000
_cell.angle_alpha   90.00
_cell.angle_beta   90.00
_cell.angle_gamma   90.00
#
_symmetry.space_group_name_H-M   'P 1'
#
loop_
_entity.id
_entity.type
_entity.pdbx_description
1 polymer ?
#
loop_
_entity_poly.entity_id
_entity_poly.type
_entity_poly.pdbx_seq_one_letter_code
_entity_poly.pdbx_strand_id
1 'polypeptide(L)'
;KDEKGLLPHSAIFTTDLHSLGQFIQDGSKILFETVITVKNPKNNLKIFELPKEEDLDKLNYLSGRTVHEINNIAFEATIDAHALIGKVPNIHILIEDFSEETFGAIVVFFERAVAMSGYLLKINPFNQPGVEVYKTNMFKTLKK
;
A
#
# COMPACT_ATOMS: atom_id res chain seq x y z
N LYS A 1 -11.40 0.87 28.18
CA LYS A 1 -11.51 0.44 26.75
C LYS A 1 -10.18 -0.20 26.36
N ASP A 2 -10.23 -1.40 25.83
CA ASP A 2 -9.05 -2.03 25.25
C ASP A 2 -8.70 -1.26 23.96
N GLU A 3 -7.57 -0.60 23.93
CA GLU A 3 -7.08 0.16 22.77
C GLU A 3 -6.52 -0.81 21.73
N LYS A 4 -7.40 -1.42 20.93
CA LYS A 4 -7.06 -2.47 19.95
C LYS A 4 -7.20 -2.04 18.49
N GLY A 5 -7.38 -0.75 18.23
CA GLY A 5 -7.50 -0.23 16.88
C GLY A 5 -6.20 -0.40 16.09
N LEU A 6 -6.31 -0.74 14.79
CA LEU A 6 -5.20 -0.71 13.85
C LEU A 6 -5.07 0.71 13.27
N LEU A 7 -3.84 1.20 13.13
CA LEU A 7 -3.57 2.45 12.43
C LEU A 7 -3.18 2.10 10.98
N PRO A 8 -4.06 2.36 10.00
CA PRO A 8 -3.71 2.16 8.61
C PRO A 8 -2.75 3.24 8.14
N HIS A 9 -1.79 2.85 7.33
CA HIS A 9 -0.87 3.74 6.63
C HIS A 9 -0.72 3.24 5.20
N SER A 10 -0.47 4.15 4.25
CA SER A 10 -0.18 3.81 2.86
C SER A 10 1.28 4.11 2.53
N ALA A 11 1.86 3.28 1.68
CA ALA A 11 3.19 3.46 1.12
C ALA A 11 3.18 3.09 -0.37
N ILE A 12 4.04 3.72 -1.14
CA ILE A 12 4.22 3.42 -2.56
C ILE A 12 5.65 2.93 -2.76
N PHE A 13 5.80 1.65 -3.01
CA PHE A 13 7.11 1.08 -3.32
C PHE A 13 7.35 1.14 -4.85
N THR A 14 8.59 1.35 -5.29
CA THR A 14 9.86 1.39 -4.54
C THR A 14 10.17 2.73 -3.83
N THR A 15 9.43 3.79 -4.09
CA THR A 15 9.71 5.15 -3.59
C THR A 15 9.88 5.18 -2.06
N ASP A 16 8.95 4.60 -1.33
CA ASP A 16 8.93 4.63 0.14
C ASP A 16 9.82 3.57 0.81
N LEU A 17 10.57 2.77 0.05
CA LEU A 17 11.53 1.83 0.64
C LEU A 17 12.62 2.54 1.44
N HIS A 18 13.01 3.75 1.03
CA HIS A 18 14.03 4.55 1.72
C HIS A 18 13.49 5.35 2.92
N SER A 19 12.19 5.44 3.07
CA SER A 19 11.55 6.12 4.22
C SER A 19 10.96 5.13 5.23
N LEU A 20 10.25 4.12 4.77
CA LEU A 20 9.53 3.15 5.60
C LEU A 20 10.13 1.74 5.54
N GLY A 21 10.77 1.38 4.44
CA GLY A 21 11.25 0.02 4.20
C GLY A 21 12.22 -0.47 5.27
N GLN A 22 13.13 0.37 5.74
CA GLN A 22 14.05 0.02 6.84
C GLN A 22 13.29 -0.33 8.12
N PHE A 23 12.26 0.43 8.48
CA PHE A 23 11.44 0.15 9.65
C PHE A 23 10.65 -1.14 9.48
N ILE A 24 10.07 -1.37 8.30
CA ILE A 24 9.35 -2.61 7.99
C ILE A 24 10.29 -3.80 8.09
N GLN A 25 11.49 -3.70 7.48
CA GLN A 25 12.47 -4.77 7.42
C GLN A 25 13.04 -5.13 8.80
N ASP A 26 13.51 -4.15 9.56
CA ASP A 26 14.30 -4.35 10.78
C ASP A 26 13.71 -3.70 12.04
N GLY A 27 12.62 -2.93 11.91
CA GLY A 27 11.98 -2.28 13.04
C GLY A 27 11.09 -3.21 13.87
N SER A 28 10.30 -2.62 14.77
CA SER A 28 9.36 -3.35 15.62
C SER A 28 8.31 -4.09 14.79
N LYS A 29 8.10 -5.37 15.07
CA LYS A 29 7.15 -6.23 14.33
C LYS A 29 5.71 -6.03 14.84
N ILE A 30 5.18 -4.86 14.63
CA ILE A 30 3.86 -4.42 15.09
C ILE A 30 2.86 -4.19 13.95
N LEU A 31 3.25 -4.50 12.72
CA LEU A 31 2.46 -4.29 11.51
C LEU A 31 2.38 -5.55 10.65
N PHE A 32 1.46 -5.54 9.73
CA PHE A 32 1.40 -6.42 8.57
C PHE A 32 1.19 -5.56 7.32
N GLU A 33 1.53 -6.10 6.17
CA GLU A 33 1.35 -5.41 4.90
C GLU A 33 0.21 -6.01 4.10
N THR A 34 -0.51 -5.15 3.37
CA THR A 34 -1.40 -5.58 2.29
C THR A 34 -0.90 -4.93 1.01
N VAL A 35 -0.36 -5.73 0.11
CA VAL A 35 0.24 -5.26 -1.14
C VAL A 35 -0.72 -5.52 -2.29
N ILE A 36 -1.00 -4.49 -3.09
CA ILE A 36 -1.87 -4.58 -4.26
C ILE A 36 -0.99 -4.49 -5.50
N THR A 37 -1.10 -5.48 -6.38
CA THR A 37 -0.45 -5.48 -7.70
C THR A 37 -1.47 -5.65 -8.80
N VAL A 38 -1.10 -5.22 -10.01
CA VAL A 38 -1.95 -5.26 -11.20
C VAL A 38 -1.39 -6.26 -12.18
N LYS A 39 -2.23 -7.17 -12.66
CA LYS A 39 -1.84 -8.20 -13.63
C LYS A 39 -1.67 -7.65 -15.04
N ASN A 40 -2.64 -6.86 -15.48
CA ASN A 40 -2.69 -6.31 -16.83
C ASN A 40 -2.66 -4.77 -16.79
N PRO A 41 -1.47 -4.14 -16.87
CA PRO A 41 -1.39 -2.68 -16.89
C PRO A 41 -1.94 -2.14 -18.20
N LYS A 42 -2.63 -0.98 -18.14
CA LYS A 42 -3.21 -0.32 -19.32
C LYS A 42 -2.16 0.05 -20.37
N ASN A 43 -0.99 0.48 -19.92
CA ASN A 43 0.15 0.84 -20.75
C ASN A 43 1.38 0.10 -20.24
N ASN A 44 2.13 -0.48 -21.14
CA ASN A 44 3.33 -1.23 -20.80
C ASN A 44 4.48 -0.81 -21.71
N LEU A 45 5.22 0.20 -21.28
CA LEU A 45 6.36 0.73 -22.02
C LEU A 45 7.53 -0.25 -21.99
N LYS A 46 8.19 -0.38 -23.16
CA LYS A 46 9.42 -1.14 -23.31
C LYS A 46 10.62 -0.23 -23.22
N ILE A 47 11.67 -0.65 -22.52
CA ILE A 47 12.93 0.08 -22.44
C ILE A 47 13.73 -0.18 -23.70
N PHE A 48 14.20 0.89 -24.31
CA PHE A 48 15.02 0.86 -25.50
C PHE A 48 16.50 0.86 -25.12
N GLU A 49 17.31 0.25 -25.95
CA GLU A 49 18.76 0.36 -25.86
C GLU A 49 19.20 1.72 -26.40
N LEU A 50 20.05 2.40 -25.66
CA LEU A 50 20.69 3.63 -26.08
C LEU A 50 22.11 3.35 -26.63
N PRO A 51 22.65 4.19 -27.54
CA PRO A 51 24.07 4.16 -27.84
C PRO A 51 24.91 4.21 -26.55
N LYS A 52 26.05 3.51 -26.55
CA LYS A 52 26.87 3.36 -25.33
C LYS A 52 27.30 4.72 -24.73
N GLU A 53 27.52 5.70 -25.57
CA GLU A 53 27.87 7.08 -25.21
C GLU A 53 26.71 7.88 -24.62
N GLU A 54 25.47 7.44 -24.82
CA GLU A 54 24.24 8.03 -24.31
C GLU A 54 23.69 7.30 -23.08
N ASP A 55 24.24 6.14 -22.73
CA ASP A 55 23.85 5.35 -21.54
C ASP A 55 24.46 5.93 -20.27
N LEU A 56 24.10 7.19 -19.97
CA LEU A 56 24.65 7.93 -18.83
C LEU A 56 24.21 7.39 -17.47
N ASP A 57 23.02 6.82 -17.41
CA ASP A 57 22.45 6.19 -16.21
C ASP A 57 22.82 4.69 -16.07
N LYS A 58 23.48 4.14 -17.08
CA LYS A 58 23.90 2.72 -17.14
C LYS A 58 22.75 1.71 -17.05
N LEU A 59 21.58 2.07 -17.57
CA LEU A 59 20.38 1.25 -17.54
C LEU A 59 20.16 0.40 -18.80
N ASN A 60 21.08 0.41 -19.76
CA ASN A 60 20.99 -0.41 -20.99
C ASN A 60 20.86 -1.92 -20.69
N TYR A 61 21.28 -2.40 -19.51
CA TYR A 61 21.08 -3.79 -19.13
C TYR A 61 19.59 -4.18 -18.94
N LEU A 62 18.70 -3.18 -18.82
CA LEU A 62 17.24 -3.36 -18.76
C LEU A 62 16.59 -3.34 -20.14
N SER A 63 17.36 -3.06 -21.21
CA SER A 63 16.85 -2.98 -22.56
C SER A 63 16.09 -4.25 -22.96
N GLY A 64 15.00 -4.05 -23.66
CA GLY A 64 14.10 -5.12 -24.09
C GLY A 64 13.06 -5.54 -23.05
N ARG A 65 13.23 -5.22 -21.78
CA ARG A 65 12.23 -5.43 -20.73
C ARG A 65 11.16 -4.33 -20.75
N THR A 66 10.02 -4.65 -20.20
CA THR A 66 8.96 -3.66 -19.98
C THR A 66 9.04 -3.07 -18.57
N VAL A 67 8.51 -1.86 -18.40
CA VAL A 67 8.41 -1.24 -17.06
C VAL A 67 7.62 -2.12 -16.09
N HIS A 68 6.57 -2.79 -16.57
CA HIS A 68 5.77 -3.71 -15.76
C HIS A 68 6.58 -4.92 -15.26
N GLU A 69 7.39 -5.54 -16.15
CA GLU A 69 8.29 -6.65 -15.75
C GLU A 69 9.28 -6.21 -14.67
N ILE A 70 9.89 -5.03 -14.84
CA ILE A 70 10.84 -4.48 -13.86
C ILE A 70 10.15 -4.22 -12.53
N ASN A 71 8.94 -3.64 -12.57
CA ASN A 71 8.16 -3.38 -11.36
C ASN A 71 7.78 -4.67 -10.63
N ASN A 72 7.43 -5.73 -11.36
CA ASN A 72 7.13 -7.03 -10.76
C ASN A 72 8.37 -7.67 -10.12
N ILE A 73 9.55 -7.56 -10.74
CA ILE A 73 10.81 -8.02 -10.15
C ILE A 73 11.10 -7.26 -8.84
N ALA A 74 10.91 -5.95 -8.84
CA ALA A 74 11.09 -5.14 -7.64
C ALA A 74 10.07 -5.50 -6.54
N PHE A 75 8.83 -5.77 -6.92
CA PHE A 75 7.79 -6.25 -6.00
C PHE A 75 8.17 -7.60 -5.37
N GLU A 76 8.53 -8.60 -6.17
CA GLU A 76 8.92 -9.92 -5.67
C GLU A 76 10.12 -9.84 -4.72
N ALA A 77 11.16 -9.09 -5.08
CA ALA A 77 12.32 -8.88 -4.23
C ALA A 77 11.96 -8.18 -2.90
N THR A 78 11.04 -7.23 -2.92
CA THR A 78 10.58 -6.51 -1.72
C THR A 78 9.75 -7.44 -0.81
N ILE A 79 8.82 -8.20 -1.36
CA ILE A 79 8.02 -9.16 -0.60
C ILE A 79 8.91 -10.21 0.05
N ASP A 80 9.87 -10.78 -0.68
CA ASP A 80 10.80 -11.76 -0.14
C ASP A 80 11.62 -11.18 1.03
N ALA A 81 12.11 -9.95 0.88
CA ALA A 81 12.82 -9.28 1.95
C ALA A 81 11.95 -9.06 3.19
N HIS A 82 10.77 -8.50 3.03
CA HIS A 82 9.88 -8.19 4.16
C HIS A 82 9.28 -9.45 4.80
N ALA A 83 8.76 -10.39 4.01
CA ALA A 83 8.08 -11.57 4.53
C ALA A 83 9.04 -12.66 5.00
N LEU A 84 10.05 -13.02 4.19
CA LEU A 84 10.92 -14.14 4.50
C LEU A 84 12.04 -13.76 5.48
N ILE A 85 12.67 -12.61 5.29
CA ILE A 85 13.79 -12.14 6.11
C ILE A 85 13.27 -11.29 7.27
N GLY A 86 12.48 -10.26 6.97
CA GLY A 86 11.91 -9.33 7.94
C GLY A 86 10.84 -9.96 8.85
N LYS A 87 10.26 -11.11 8.47
CA LYS A 87 9.19 -11.81 9.20
C LYS A 87 7.91 -10.97 9.37
N VAL A 88 7.66 -10.08 8.43
CA VAL A 88 6.44 -9.24 8.39
C VAL A 88 5.34 -10.01 7.64
N PRO A 89 4.17 -10.24 8.24
CA PRO A 89 3.07 -10.88 7.55
C PRO A 89 2.62 -10.04 6.35
N ASN A 90 2.43 -10.69 5.19
CA ASN A 90 2.01 -10.05 3.95
C ASN A 90 0.75 -10.68 3.41
N ILE A 91 -0.20 -9.84 2.97
CA ILE A 91 -1.38 -10.21 2.20
C ILE A 91 -1.20 -9.63 0.80
N HIS A 92 -1.17 -10.48 -0.22
CA HIS A 92 -1.07 -10.04 -1.60
C HIS A 92 -2.46 -10.06 -2.27
N ILE A 93 -2.88 -8.92 -2.80
CA ILE A 93 -4.09 -8.76 -3.59
C ILE A 93 -3.68 -8.49 -5.02
N LEU A 94 -3.91 -9.46 -5.90
CA LEU A 94 -3.71 -9.31 -7.33
C LEU A 94 -5.01 -8.86 -7.98
N ILE A 95 -5.03 -7.67 -8.56
CA ILE A 95 -6.16 -7.17 -9.33
C ILE A 95 -5.92 -7.39 -10.83
N GLU A 96 -7.01 -7.59 -11.58
CA GLU A 96 -6.89 -7.91 -13.00
C GLU A 96 -6.36 -6.72 -13.82
N ASP A 97 -6.89 -5.52 -13.56
CA ASP A 97 -6.58 -4.30 -14.30
C ASP A 97 -6.93 -3.03 -13.50
N PHE A 98 -6.79 -1.87 -14.13
CA PHE A 98 -7.20 -0.55 -13.59
C PHE A 98 -8.54 -0.06 -14.17
N SER A 99 -9.50 -0.96 -14.41
CA SER A 99 -10.84 -0.57 -14.82
C SER A 99 -11.62 0.07 -13.66
N GLU A 100 -12.66 0.84 -14.01
CA GLU A 100 -13.58 1.43 -13.04
C GLU A 100 -14.30 0.35 -12.23
N GLU A 101 -14.59 -0.79 -12.84
CA GLU A 101 -15.20 -1.96 -12.20
C GLU A 101 -14.25 -2.54 -11.12
N THR A 102 -12.98 -2.77 -11.46
CA THR A 102 -11.97 -3.26 -10.52
C THR A 102 -11.77 -2.29 -9.38
N PHE A 103 -11.71 -0.98 -9.68
CA PHE A 103 -11.61 0.05 -8.65
C PHE A 103 -12.80 0.02 -7.69
N GLY A 104 -14.03 -0.02 -8.22
CA GLY A 104 -15.25 -0.13 -7.41
C GLY A 104 -15.26 -1.38 -6.53
N ALA A 105 -14.82 -2.52 -7.07
CA ALA A 105 -14.72 -3.78 -6.33
C ALA A 105 -13.74 -3.67 -5.14
N ILE A 106 -12.58 -3.04 -5.33
CA ILE A 106 -11.58 -2.82 -4.25
C ILE A 106 -12.17 -1.92 -3.16
N VAL A 107 -12.83 -0.82 -3.53
CA VAL A 107 -13.46 0.08 -2.56
C VAL A 107 -14.45 -0.68 -1.69
N VAL A 108 -15.39 -1.40 -2.30
CA VAL A 108 -16.39 -2.19 -1.58
C VAL A 108 -15.76 -3.30 -0.73
N PHE A 109 -14.68 -3.93 -1.24
CA PHE A 109 -13.94 -4.93 -0.48
C PHE A 109 -13.39 -4.35 0.83
N PHE A 110 -12.71 -3.20 0.78
CA PHE A 110 -12.14 -2.58 1.98
C PHE A 110 -13.21 -1.99 2.90
N GLU A 111 -14.28 -1.42 2.39
CA GLU A 111 -15.42 -0.96 3.22
C GLU A 111 -16.01 -2.12 4.04
N ARG A 112 -16.23 -3.27 3.41
CA ARG A 112 -16.69 -4.47 4.11
C ARG A 112 -15.66 -5.00 5.11
N ALA A 113 -14.39 -5.03 4.74
CA ALA A 113 -13.31 -5.47 5.63
C ALA A 113 -13.23 -4.60 6.89
N VAL A 114 -13.35 -3.27 6.74
CA VAL A 114 -13.39 -2.34 7.88
C VAL A 114 -14.60 -2.59 8.77
N ALA A 115 -15.79 -2.77 8.20
CA ALA A 115 -16.99 -3.07 8.97
C ALA A 115 -16.86 -4.39 9.75
N MET A 116 -16.36 -5.44 9.10
CA MET A 116 -16.10 -6.73 9.72
C MET A 116 -15.07 -6.66 10.84
N SER A 117 -13.96 -5.95 10.62
CA SER A 117 -12.93 -5.77 11.65
C SER A 117 -13.46 -4.99 12.86
N GLY A 118 -14.31 -4.00 12.63
CA GLY A 118 -15.00 -3.28 13.71
C GLY A 118 -15.88 -4.20 14.56
N TYR A 119 -16.64 -5.08 13.93
CA TYR A 119 -17.45 -6.07 14.66
C TYR A 119 -16.60 -7.08 15.44
N LEU A 120 -15.49 -7.56 14.85
CA LEU A 120 -14.53 -8.42 15.54
C LEU A 120 -13.93 -7.74 16.78
N LEU A 121 -13.67 -6.43 16.70
CA LEU A 121 -13.22 -5.61 17.82
C LEU A 121 -14.35 -5.22 18.78
N LYS A 122 -15.60 -5.65 18.53
CA LYS A 122 -16.80 -5.33 19.31
C LYS A 122 -17.06 -3.82 19.44
N ILE A 123 -16.79 -3.07 18.37
CA ILE A 123 -17.09 -1.65 18.25
C ILE A 123 -18.11 -1.42 17.14
N ASN A 124 -18.82 -0.28 17.17
CA ASN A 124 -19.64 0.15 16.04
C ASN A 124 -18.74 0.80 14.97
N PRO A 125 -18.59 0.19 13.78
CA PRO A 125 -17.74 0.73 12.72
C PRO A 125 -18.36 1.96 12.01
N PHE A 126 -19.62 2.28 12.29
CA PHE A 126 -20.37 3.33 11.59
C PHE A 126 -20.51 4.63 12.40
N ASN A 127 -19.84 4.76 13.54
CA ASN A 127 -19.82 5.99 14.32
C ASN A 127 -18.39 6.43 14.64
N GLN A 128 -18.24 7.70 14.97
CA GLN A 128 -16.94 8.32 15.25
C GLN A 128 -17.00 9.17 16.53
N PRO A 129 -17.26 8.57 17.70
CA PRO A 129 -17.44 9.35 18.94
C PRO A 129 -16.21 10.20 19.32
N GLY A 130 -15.01 9.76 18.95
CA GLY A 130 -13.77 10.52 19.18
C GLY A 130 -13.72 11.85 18.41
N VAL A 131 -14.34 11.91 17.24
CA VAL A 131 -14.38 13.12 16.40
C VAL A 131 -15.36 14.17 16.96
N GLU A 132 -16.38 13.77 17.73
CA GLU A 132 -17.35 14.70 18.30
C GLU A 132 -16.75 15.66 19.35
N VAL A 133 -15.61 15.29 19.94
CA VAL A 133 -14.94 16.13 20.93
C VAL A 133 -14.50 17.47 20.33
N TYR A 134 -13.88 17.46 19.13
CA TYR A 134 -13.45 18.71 18.51
C TYR A 134 -14.63 19.59 18.11
N LYS A 135 -15.73 19.01 17.63
CA LYS A 135 -16.96 19.75 17.29
C LYS A 135 -17.53 20.45 18.52
N THR A 136 -17.60 19.73 19.64
CA THR A 136 -18.05 20.30 20.91
C THR A 136 -17.16 21.46 21.32
N ASN A 137 -15.85 21.36 21.23
CA ASN A 137 -14.92 22.42 21.57
C ASN A 137 -15.07 23.64 20.64
N MET A 138 -15.20 23.38 19.33
CA MET A 138 -15.42 24.42 18.33
C MET A 138 -16.71 25.20 18.61
N PHE A 139 -17.83 24.50 18.87
CA PHE A 139 -19.11 25.15 19.14
C PHE A 139 -19.11 25.96 20.44
N LYS A 140 -18.42 25.49 21.47
CA LYS A 140 -18.21 26.28 22.70
C LYS A 140 -17.49 27.59 22.41
N THR A 141 -16.45 27.55 21.59
CA THR A 141 -15.67 28.74 21.21
C THR A 141 -16.49 29.70 20.33
N LEU A 142 -17.28 29.15 19.41
CA LEU A 142 -18.18 29.93 18.55
C LEU A 142 -19.43 30.46 19.29
N LYS A 143 -19.62 30.13 20.56
CA LYS A 143 -20.80 30.48 21.35
C LYS A 143 -22.13 30.12 20.71
N LYS A 144 -22.18 28.95 20.05
CA LYS A 144 -23.38 28.39 19.40
C LYS A 144 -24.17 27.56 20.42
#